data_876bde6c411b45e65363517cedbbf9b9
#
_entry.id   876bde6c411b45e65363517cedbbf9b9
#
_cell.length_a   1.000
_cell.length_b   1.000
_cell.length_c   1.000
_cell.angle_alpha   90.00
_cell.angle_beta   90.00
_cell.angle_gamma   90.00
#
_symmetry.space_group_name_H-M   'P 1'
#
loop_
_entity.id
_entity.type
_entity.pdbx_description
1 polymer ?
#
loop_
_entity_poly.entity_id
_entity_poly.type
_entity_poly.pdbx_seq_one_letter_code
_entity_poly.pdbx_strand_id
1 'polypeptide(L)' 'MPVPGLHRVQVALDCECGTTVEACDDEELLDELLEHIAAAHESGLRRDPAELMTEAYDT' A
#
# COMPACT_ATOMS: atom_id res chain seq x y z
N MET A 1 10.32 26.45 -6.68
CA MET A 1 10.70 25.56 -6.22
C MET A 1 9.93 24.58 -5.95
N PRO A 2 10.24 23.63 -6.21
CA PRO A 2 9.46 22.59 -5.96
C PRO A 2 9.23 22.56 -4.58
N VAL A 3 8.39 21.87 -4.22
CA VAL A 3 8.12 21.69 -2.95
C VAL A 3 8.74 20.47 -2.58
N PRO A 4 9.90 20.55 -2.19
CA PRO A 4 10.58 19.37 -1.88
C PRO A 4 9.95 18.72 -0.74
N GLY A 5 10.20 17.51 -0.59
CA GLY A 5 9.69 16.80 0.50
C GLY A 5 8.28 16.37 0.35
N LEU A 6 7.66 16.75 -0.71
CA LEU A 6 6.35 16.26 -0.91
C LEU A 6 6.41 14.83 -1.27
N HIS A 7 5.51 14.09 -0.71
CA HIS A 7 5.42 12.70 -1.06
C HIS A 7 4.73 12.58 -2.39
N ARG A 8 5.39 11.95 -3.32
CA ARG A 8 4.76 11.67 -4.59
C ARG A 8 4.37 10.22 -4.58
N VAL A 9 3.11 9.98 -4.79
CA VAL A 9 2.65 8.62 -4.88
C VAL A 9 3.15 8.05 -6.17
N GLN A 10 3.92 6.99 -6.11
CA GLN A 10 4.46 6.34 -7.29
C GLN A 10 3.94 4.93 -7.46
N VAL A 11 3.52 4.28 -6.39
CA VAL A 11 2.96 2.96 -6.49
C VAL A 11 1.70 2.92 -5.65
N ALA A 12 0.77 2.09 -6.04
CA ALA A 12 -0.47 1.94 -5.32
C ALA A 12 -0.92 0.49 -5.40
N LEU A 13 -1.81 0.12 -4.49
CA LEU A 13 -2.27 -1.24 -4.40
C LEU A 13 -3.69 -1.23 -3.86
N ASP A 14 -4.59 -1.94 -4.52
CA ASP A 14 -5.96 -2.02 -4.05
C ASP A 14 -6.09 -3.19 -3.09
N CYS A 15 -6.53 -2.89 -1.88
CA CYS A 15 -6.79 -3.93 -0.91
C CYS A 15 -8.11 -4.61 -1.23
N GLU A 16 -8.24 -5.86 -0.81
CA GLU A 16 -9.46 -6.60 -1.10
C GLU A 16 -10.68 -5.98 -0.44
N CYS A 17 -10.49 -5.12 0.53
CA CYS A 17 -11.62 -4.45 1.18
C CYS A 17 -12.04 -3.18 0.45
N GLY A 18 -11.37 -2.84 -0.65
CA GLY A 18 -11.73 -1.66 -1.43
C GLY A 18 -10.90 -0.43 -1.12
N THR A 19 -10.04 -0.50 -0.12
CA THR A 19 -9.18 0.63 0.23
C THR A 19 -7.94 0.60 -0.67
N THR A 20 -7.52 1.76 -1.14
CA THR A 20 -6.30 1.86 -1.93
C THR A 20 -5.15 2.28 -1.03
N VAL A 21 -4.07 1.53 -1.06
CA VAL A 21 -2.86 1.85 -0.30
C VAL A 21 -1.87 2.46 -1.27
N GLU A 22 -1.28 3.59 -0.89
CA GLU A 22 -0.39 4.32 -1.77
C GLU A 22 0.91 4.63 -1.06
N ALA A 23 2.00 4.64 -1.79
CA ALA A 23 3.30 4.94 -1.22
C ALA A 23 4.27 5.42 -2.29
N CYS A 24 5.45 5.82 -1.87
CA CYS A 24 6.46 6.31 -2.80
C CYS A 24 7.20 5.17 -3.48
N ASP A 25 7.38 4.06 -2.79
CA ASP A 25 8.08 2.93 -3.38
C ASP A 25 7.53 1.64 -2.80
N ASP A 26 8.07 0.53 -3.28
CA ASP A 26 7.55 -0.78 -2.90
C ASP A 26 7.73 -1.06 -1.42
N GLU A 27 8.88 -0.69 -0.87
CA GLU A 27 9.13 -0.94 0.54
C GLU A 27 8.14 -0.19 1.40
N GLU A 28 7.94 1.07 1.07
CA GLU A 28 7.00 1.87 1.83
C GLU A 28 5.59 1.36 1.62
N LEU A 29 5.29 0.90 0.41
CA LEU A 29 3.97 0.36 0.15
C LEU A 29 3.69 -0.86 1.03
N LEU A 30 4.68 -1.72 1.20
CA LEU A 30 4.50 -2.87 2.06
C LEU A 30 4.25 -2.45 3.50
N ASP A 31 5.01 -1.45 3.99
CA ASP A 31 4.79 -0.95 5.34
C ASP A 31 3.38 -0.41 5.50
N GLU A 32 2.94 0.38 4.54
CA GLU A 32 1.60 0.94 4.61
C GLU A 32 0.55 -0.16 4.55
N LEU A 33 0.77 -1.16 3.73
CA LEU A 33 -0.17 -2.25 3.63
C LEU A 33 -0.25 -3.01 4.94
N LEU A 34 0.89 -3.27 5.58
CA LEU A 34 0.88 -3.99 6.84
C LEU A 34 0.18 -3.19 7.93
N GLU A 35 0.36 -1.88 7.94
CA GLU A 35 -0.36 -1.05 8.89
C GLU A 35 -1.85 -1.08 8.64
N HIS A 36 -2.22 -1.05 7.37
CA HIS A 36 -3.63 -1.11 7.02
C HIS A 36 -4.23 -2.44 7.47
N ILE A 37 -3.52 -3.53 7.27
CA ILE A 37 -4.01 -4.83 7.68
C ILE A 37 -4.20 -4.88 9.19
N ALA A 38 -3.24 -4.33 9.93
CA ALA A 38 -3.32 -4.35 11.37
C ALA A 38 -4.50 -3.52 11.88
N ALA A 39 -4.84 -2.46 11.16
CA ALA A 39 -5.89 -1.57 11.60
C ALA A 39 -7.27 -2.02 11.13
N ALA A 40 -7.35 -2.55 9.94
CA ALA A 40 -8.63 -2.82 9.31
C ALA A 40 -8.98 -4.30 9.21
N HIS A 41 -7.98 -5.17 9.33
CA HIS A 41 -8.20 -6.59 9.15
C HIS A 41 -7.60 -7.36 10.32
N GLU A 42 -8.20 -7.19 11.47
CA GLU A 42 -7.66 -7.80 12.68
C GLU A 42 -7.55 -9.30 12.55
N SER A 43 -8.48 -9.91 11.86
CA SER A 43 -8.45 -11.36 11.73
C SER A 43 -7.60 -11.81 10.54
N GLY A 44 -6.97 -10.85 9.85
CA GLY A 44 -6.10 -11.17 8.73
C GLY A 44 -6.79 -11.04 7.41
N LEU A 45 -5.99 -11.14 6.36
CA LEU A 45 -6.51 -11.07 5.01
C LEU A 45 -6.73 -12.48 4.49
N ARG A 46 -7.59 -12.59 3.50
CA ARG A 46 -7.72 -13.86 2.80
C ARG A 46 -6.50 -14.15 1.98
N ARG A 47 -5.83 -13.09 1.51
CA ARG A 47 -4.66 -13.24 0.65
C ARG A 47 -3.46 -12.71 1.40
N ASP A 48 -2.31 -13.30 1.13
CA ASP A 48 -1.08 -12.85 1.76
C ASP A 48 -0.71 -11.45 1.30
N PRO A 49 -0.12 -10.65 2.18
CA PRO A 49 0.36 -9.34 1.75
C PRO A 49 1.33 -9.43 0.58
N ALA A 50 2.18 -10.45 0.56
CA ALA A 50 3.10 -10.60 -0.56
C ALA A 50 2.35 -10.81 -1.87
N GLU A 51 1.25 -11.54 -1.82
CA GLU A 51 0.46 -11.76 -3.01
C GLU A 51 -0.18 -10.46 -3.47
N LEU A 52 -0.69 -9.67 -2.52
CA LEU A 52 -1.26 -8.39 -2.88
C LEU A 52 -0.22 -7.47 -3.49
N MET A 53 1.01 -7.53 -3.00
CA MET A 53 2.07 -6.69 -3.54
C MET A 53 2.33 -6.96 -5.02
N THR A 54 2.06 -8.17 -5.49
CA THR A 54 2.26 -8.45 -6.90
C THR A 54 1.26 -7.73 -7.78
N GLU A 55 0.20 -7.20 -7.18
CA GLU A 55 -0.81 -6.47 -7.93
C GLU A 55 -0.60 -4.96 -7.84
N ALA A 56 0.45 -4.52 -7.19
CA ALA A 56 0.74 -3.11 -7.10
C ALA A 56 1.01 -2.54 -8.48
N TYR A 57 0.68 -1.29 -8.67
CA TYR A 57 0.85 -0.66 -9.96
C TYR A 57 1.42 0.74 -9.79
N ASP A 58 2.07 1.22 -10.85
CA ASP A 58 2.62 2.57 -10.84
C ASP A 58 1.51 3.57 -11.08
N THR A 59 1.60 4.67 -10.42
CA THR A 59 0.61 5.74 -10.58
C THR A 59 1.18 6.95 -11.28
#